data_43bf8ec90bbd02978b4f93a19e17af51
#
_entry.id   43bf8ec90bbd02978b4f93a19e17af51
#
_cell.length_a   1.000
_cell.length_b   1.000
_cell.length_c   1.000
_cell.angle_alpha   90.00
_cell.angle_beta   90.00
_cell.angle_gamma   90.00
#
_symmetry.space_group_name_H-M   'P 1'
#
loop_
_entity.id
_entity.type
_entity.pdbx_description
1 polymer ?
#
loop_
_entity_poly.entity_id
_entity_poly.type
_entity_poly.pdbx_seq_one_letter_code
_entity_poly.pdbx_strand_id
1 'polypeptide(L)'
;MAQRTLKQQKEQKQDDLLNSAYHCFLNKGFAKTTIDDIVQRAQVAKGTFYLYFHDKEDIMKHLVIQISSQIVIRAYTQTQEQKITDFLPAVLFFIDTIIEYFKSNKDLLKLIERNFSWPLVVEYLSEGNQAEINAILEELLSYPQMRRLDQDEAFRILYMIVELVGSVCYSSIIEEQPASIDHLKPTLYRMVEKMLM
;
A
#
# COMPACT_ATOMS: atom_id res chain seq x y z
N MET A 1 -12.51 -19.85 -27.53
CA MET A 1 -11.63 -18.88 -26.81
C MET A 1 -12.23 -17.51 -26.99
N ALA A 2 -12.73 -16.85 -25.92
CA ALA A 2 -13.28 -15.51 -26.01
C ALA A 2 -12.16 -14.52 -26.41
N GLN A 3 -12.36 -13.77 -27.47
CA GLN A 3 -11.45 -12.69 -27.87
C GLN A 3 -11.46 -11.62 -26.74
N ARG A 4 -10.31 -11.39 -26.09
CA ARG A 4 -10.14 -10.29 -25.14
C ARG A 4 -10.38 -8.97 -25.86
N THR A 5 -11.16 -8.07 -25.26
CA THR A 5 -11.36 -6.71 -25.80
C THR A 5 -10.00 -5.97 -25.83
N LEU A 6 -9.85 -4.95 -26.69
CA LEU A 6 -8.64 -4.11 -26.76
C LEU A 6 -8.29 -3.50 -25.39
N LYS A 7 -9.31 -3.15 -24.59
CA LYS A 7 -9.14 -2.64 -23.22
C LYS A 7 -8.49 -3.70 -22.32
N GLN A 8 -9.01 -4.92 -22.31
CA GLN A 8 -8.46 -6.03 -21.51
C GLN A 8 -7.02 -6.40 -21.92
N GLN A 9 -6.70 -6.29 -23.22
CA GLN A 9 -5.31 -6.52 -23.70
C GLN A 9 -4.36 -5.42 -23.23
N LYS A 10 -4.85 -4.17 -23.17
CA LYS A 10 -4.08 -3.03 -22.65
C LYS A 10 -3.81 -3.18 -21.17
N GLU A 11 -4.83 -3.46 -20.37
CA GLU A 11 -4.72 -3.70 -18.93
C GLU A 11 -3.76 -4.87 -18.63
N GLN A 12 -3.88 -5.98 -19.34
CA GLN A 12 -2.98 -7.12 -19.16
C GLN A 12 -1.50 -6.77 -19.41
N LYS A 13 -1.19 -5.98 -20.46
CA LYS A 13 0.19 -5.57 -20.74
C LYS A 13 0.75 -4.64 -19.66
N GLN A 14 -0.08 -3.77 -19.11
CA GLN A 14 0.30 -2.91 -17.99
C GLN A 14 0.64 -3.76 -16.75
N ASP A 15 -0.22 -4.74 -16.42
CA ASP A 15 0.01 -5.67 -15.33
C ASP A 15 1.27 -6.52 -15.53
N ASP A 16 1.52 -7.01 -16.74
CA ASP A 16 2.72 -7.77 -17.08
C ASP A 16 4.00 -6.94 -16.87
N LEU A 17 3.96 -5.64 -17.22
CA LEU A 17 5.06 -4.72 -16.97
C LEU A 17 5.25 -4.44 -15.48
N LEU A 18 4.18 -4.19 -14.71
CA LEU A 18 4.22 -3.98 -13.26
C LEU A 18 4.77 -5.21 -12.53
N ASN A 19 4.29 -6.41 -12.86
CA ASN A 19 4.79 -7.65 -12.30
C ASN A 19 6.26 -7.89 -12.64
N SER A 20 6.69 -7.57 -13.86
CA SER A 20 8.09 -7.69 -14.29
C SER A 20 8.98 -6.69 -13.55
N ALA A 21 8.53 -5.44 -13.38
CA ALA A 21 9.22 -4.42 -12.61
C ALA A 21 9.37 -4.84 -11.13
N TYR A 22 8.30 -5.34 -10.51
CA TYR A 22 8.33 -5.88 -9.14
C TYR A 22 9.45 -6.90 -8.95
N HIS A 23 9.49 -7.92 -9.81
CA HIS A 23 10.53 -8.95 -9.74
C HIS A 23 11.94 -8.40 -9.99
N CYS A 24 12.11 -7.47 -10.93
CA CYS A 24 13.40 -6.86 -11.20
C CYS A 24 13.88 -6.02 -9.99
N PHE A 25 13.00 -5.24 -9.40
CA PHE A 25 13.32 -4.40 -8.24
C PHE A 25 13.65 -5.22 -7.00
N LEU A 26 12.94 -6.32 -6.75
CA LEU A 26 13.26 -7.21 -5.62
C LEU A 26 14.62 -7.91 -5.82
N ASN A 27 14.92 -8.39 -7.03
CA ASN A 27 16.12 -9.21 -7.27
C ASN A 27 17.40 -8.40 -7.46
N LYS A 28 17.32 -7.27 -8.19
CA LYS A 28 18.48 -6.43 -8.54
C LYS A 28 18.56 -5.14 -7.72
N GLY A 29 17.48 -4.77 -7.06
CA GLY A 29 17.28 -3.45 -6.47
C GLY A 29 16.90 -2.41 -7.52
N PHE A 30 16.22 -1.33 -7.07
CA PHE A 30 15.74 -0.25 -7.94
C PHE A 30 16.89 0.40 -8.74
N ALA A 31 18.00 0.74 -8.08
CA ALA A 31 19.10 1.45 -8.73
C ALA A 31 19.74 0.68 -9.89
N LYS A 32 19.87 -0.65 -9.77
CA LYS A 32 20.51 -1.51 -10.77
C LYS A 32 19.54 -2.04 -11.84
N THR A 33 18.25 -1.88 -11.67
CA THR A 33 17.26 -2.31 -12.65
C THR A 33 17.16 -1.28 -13.77
N THR A 34 17.14 -1.75 -15.00
CA THR A 34 16.94 -0.94 -16.22
C THR A 34 15.57 -1.21 -16.83
N ILE A 35 15.09 -0.28 -17.68
CA ILE A 35 13.86 -0.50 -18.45
C ILE A 35 14.02 -1.73 -19.37
N ASP A 36 15.22 -1.96 -19.91
CA ASP A 36 15.49 -3.14 -20.75
C ASP A 36 15.33 -4.45 -19.97
N ASP A 37 15.73 -4.51 -18.69
CA ASP A 37 15.47 -5.67 -17.83
C ASP A 37 13.97 -5.94 -17.67
N ILE A 38 13.19 -4.88 -17.46
CA ILE A 38 11.73 -4.97 -17.25
C ILE A 38 11.03 -5.47 -18.51
N VAL A 39 11.30 -4.86 -19.67
CA VAL A 39 10.63 -5.23 -20.93
C VAL A 39 11.06 -6.60 -21.43
N GLN A 40 12.31 -6.99 -21.21
CA GLN A 40 12.80 -8.33 -21.53
C GLN A 40 12.05 -9.38 -20.71
N ARG A 41 11.86 -9.13 -19.40
CA ARG A 41 11.12 -10.04 -18.54
C ARG A 41 9.62 -10.08 -18.89
N ALA A 42 9.02 -8.94 -19.21
CA ALA A 42 7.63 -8.83 -19.65
C ALA A 42 7.39 -9.36 -21.08
N GLN A 43 8.44 -9.71 -21.82
CA GLN A 43 8.39 -10.16 -23.20
C GLN A 43 7.67 -9.16 -24.14
N VAL A 44 7.93 -7.87 -23.94
CA VAL A 44 7.38 -6.78 -24.76
C VAL A 44 8.49 -5.94 -25.38
N ALA A 45 8.18 -5.22 -26.46
CA ALA A 45 9.10 -4.25 -27.04
C ALA A 45 9.28 -3.03 -26.11
N LYS A 46 10.46 -2.40 -26.12
CA LYS A 46 10.74 -1.20 -25.30
C LYS A 46 9.77 -0.05 -25.57
N GLY A 47 9.31 0.12 -26.79
CA GLY A 47 8.25 1.09 -27.15
C GLY A 47 6.93 0.83 -26.42
N THR A 48 6.63 -0.45 -26.09
CA THR A 48 5.42 -0.80 -25.34
C THR A 48 5.49 -0.24 -23.91
N PHE A 49 6.64 -0.24 -23.26
CA PHE A 49 6.83 0.36 -21.94
C PHE A 49 6.40 1.83 -21.94
N TYR A 50 6.87 2.62 -22.90
CA TYR A 50 6.58 4.06 -22.98
C TYR A 50 5.15 4.40 -23.37
N LEU A 51 4.32 3.42 -23.73
CA LEU A 51 2.86 3.61 -23.87
C LEU A 51 2.12 3.65 -22.53
N TYR A 52 2.76 3.15 -21.44
CA TYR A 52 2.16 3.02 -20.11
C TYR A 52 2.88 3.82 -19.04
N PHE A 53 4.20 3.95 -19.13
CA PHE A 53 5.04 4.58 -18.10
C PHE A 53 6.08 5.48 -18.74
N HIS A 54 6.33 6.64 -18.12
CA HIS A 54 7.30 7.62 -18.63
C HIS A 54 8.75 7.17 -18.39
N ASP A 55 9.03 6.62 -17.21
CA ASP A 55 10.35 6.21 -16.78
C ASP A 55 10.27 5.10 -15.71
N LYS A 56 11.41 4.78 -15.13
CA LYS A 56 11.54 3.75 -14.10
C LYS A 56 10.93 4.20 -12.77
N GLU A 57 11.00 5.46 -12.47
CA GLU A 57 10.40 6.10 -11.31
C GLU A 57 8.86 6.06 -11.38
N ASP A 58 8.32 6.28 -12.56
CA ASP A 58 6.88 6.25 -12.80
C ASP A 58 6.30 4.85 -12.60
N ILE A 59 6.88 3.81 -13.19
CA ILE A 59 6.42 2.44 -12.95
C ILE A 59 6.61 2.02 -11.48
N MET A 60 7.64 2.53 -10.78
CA MET A 60 7.82 2.29 -9.35
C MET A 60 6.68 2.90 -8.53
N LYS A 61 6.26 4.14 -8.82
CA LYS A 61 5.11 4.78 -8.16
C LYS A 61 3.83 3.95 -8.33
N HIS A 62 3.51 3.57 -9.55
CA HIS A 62 2.35 2.72 -9.84
C HIS A 62 2.41 1.38 -9.09
N LEU A 63 3.59 0.77 -9.04
CA LEU A 63 3.81 -0.50 -8.34
C LEU A 63 3.59 -0.35 -6.83
N VAL A 64 4.16 0.68 -6.20
CA VAL A 64 3.99 0.94 -4.77
C VAL A 64 2.52 1.15 -4.41
N ILE A 65 1.80 1.93 -5.22
CA ILE A 65 0.37 2.17 -5.06
C ILE A 65 -0.42 0.87 -5.16
N GLN A 66 -0.20 0.10 -6.23
CA GLN A 66 -0.93 -1.16 -6.46
C GLN A 66 -0.72 -2.13 -5.29
N ILE A 67 0.52 -2.29 -4.83
CA ILE A 67 0.83 -3.19 -3.72
C ILE A 67 0.23 -2.68 -2.41
N SER A 68 0.36 -1.38 -2.12
CA SER A 68 -0.20 -0.80 -0.90
C SER A 68 -1.73 -0.94 -0.86
N SER A 69 -2.41 -0.72 -1.98
CA SER A 69 -3.86 -0.92 -2.10
C SER A 69 -4.26 -2.37 -1.84
N GLN A 70 -3.53 -3.34 -2.40
CA GLN A 70 -3.79 -4.77 -2.17
C GLN A 70 -3.61 -5.15 -0.70
N ILE A 71 -2.60 -4.59 -0.01
CA ILE A 71 -2.38 -4.82 1.42
C ILE A 71 -3.56 -4.27 2.24
N VAL A 72 -3.99 -3.04 1.95
CA VAL A 72 -5.12 -2.40 2.62
C VAL A 72 -6.41 -3.19 2.42
N ILE A 73 -6.75 -3.55 1.19
CA ILE A 73 -7.95 -4.33 0.85
C ILE A 73 -7.92 -5.69 1.56
N ARG A 74 -6.79 -6.37 1.54
CA ARG A 74 -6.63 -7.67 2.22
C ARG A 74 -6.82 -7.53 3.74
N ALA A 75 -6.18 -6.54 4.36
CA ALA A 75 -6.31 -6.31 5.79
C ALA A 75 -7.75 -5.96 6.17
N TYR A 76 -8.42 -5.13 5.36
CA TYR A 76 -9.83 -4.81 5.54
C TYR A 76 -10.72 -6.05 5.45
N THR A 77 -10.56 -6.88 4.41
CA THR A 77 -11.32 -8.11 4.23
C THR A 77 -11.17 -9.04 5.44
N GLN A 78 -9.94 -9.23 5.93
CA GLN A 78 -9.68 -10.04 7.12
C GLN A 78 -10.31 -9.45 8.38
N THR A 79 -10.34 -8.12 8.51
CA THR A 79 -11.00 -7.45 9.64
C THR A 79 -12.51 -7.67 9.60
N GLN A 80 -13.14 -7.58 8.44
CA GLN A 80 -14.57 -7.85 8.27
C GLN A 80 -14.94 -9.31 8.59
N GLU A 81 -14.10 -10.27 8.23
CA GLU A 81 -14.28 -11.69 8.55
C GLU A 81 -14.30 -11.96 10.07
N GLN A 82 -13.60 -11.15 10.88
CA GLN A 82 -13.61 -11.24 12.35
C GLN A 82 -14.90 -10.78 12.98
N LYS A 83 -15.77 -10.05 12.25
CA LYS A 83 -17.04 -9.51 12.74
C LYS A 83 -16.87 -8.64 13.99
N ILE A 84 -15.78 -7.90 14.08
CA ILE A 84 -15.52 -6.96 15.17
C ILE A 84 -16.44 -5.75 14.98
N THR A 85 -17.31 -5.49 15.96
CA THR A 85 -18.31 -4.41 15.89
C THR A 85 -17.79 -3.09 16.44
N ASP A 86 -16.83 -3.14 17.35
CA ASP A 86 -16.30 -1.96 18.02
C ASP A 86 -15.19 -1.32 17.18
N PHE A 87 -15.29 0.00 17.01
CA PHE A 87 -14.39 0.78 16.16
C PHE A 87 -12.89 0.57 16.46
N LEU A 88 -12.49 0.82 17.71
CA LEU A 88 -11.08 0.76 18.08
C LEU A 88 -10.50 -0.65 17.95
N PRO A 89 -11.13 -1.72 18.46
CA PRO A 89 -10.68 -3.09 18.21
C PRO A 89 -10.57 -3.43 16.71
N ALA A 90 -11.50 -2.98 15.87
CA ALA A 90 -11.44 -3.21 14.43
C ALA A 90 -10.22 -2.51 13.78
N VAL A 91 -9.98 -1.24 14.13
CA VAL A 91 -8.81 -0.50 13.64
C VAL A 91 -7.50 -1.13 14.10
N LEU A 92 -7.40 -1.55 15.36
CA LEU A 92 -6.19 -2.18 15.88
C LEU A 92 -5.95 -3.55 15.21
N PHE A 93 -6.99 -4.33 14.98
CA PHE A 93 -6.88 -5.61 14.25
C PHE A 93 -6.43 -5.38 12.80
N PHE A 94 -6.98 -4.38 12.13
CA PHE A 94 -6.57 -3.98 10.78
C PHE A 94 -5.09 -3.62 10.72
N ILE A 95 -4.61 -2.80 11.66
CA ILE A 95 -3.19 -2.41 11.75
C ILE A 95 -2.32 -3.63 12.06
N ASP A 96 -2.73 -4.49 13.00
CA ASP A 96 -2.00 -5.72 13.34
C ASP A 96 -1.85 -6.65 12.13
N THR A 97 -2.89 -6.79 11.33
CA THR A 97 -2.88 -7.58 10.10
C THR A 97 -1.84 -7.06 9.10
N ILE A 98 -1.73 -5.74 8.94
CA ILE A 98 -0.70 -5.12 8.09
C ILE A 98 0.71 -5.37 8.65
N ILE A 99 0.89 -5.23 9.96
CA ILE A 99 2.17 -5.48 10.62
C ILE A 99 2.62 -6.93 10.43
N GLU A 100 1.74 -7.90 10.66
CA GLU A 100 2.06 -9.34 10.48
C GLU A 100 2.36 -9.67 9.00
N TYR A 101 1.66 -9.01 8.07
CA TYR A 101 1.98 -9.13 6.65
C TYR A 101 3.40 -8.64 6.35
N PHE A 102 3.81 -7.48 6.86
CA PHE A 102 5.16 -6.95 6.67
C PHE A 102 6.25 -7.76 7.37
N LYS A 103 5.96 -8.34 8.55
CA LYS A 103 6.89 -9.30 9.20
C LYS A 103 7.21 -10.48 8.30
N SER A 104 6.21 -10.96 7.58
CA SER A 104 6.34 -12.10 6.65
C SER A 104 6.90 -11.71 5.28
N ASN A 105 6.93 -10.41 4.94
CA ASN A 105 7.29 -9.89 3.61
C ASN A 105 8.30 -8.73 3.71
N LYS A 106 9.43 -8.96 4.38
CA LYS A 106 10.44 -7.92 4.68
C LYS A 106 10.97 -7.19 3.44
N ASP A 107 11.20 -7.91 2.33
CA ASP A 107 11.71 -7.27 1.12
C ASP A 107 10.68 -6.36 0.45
N LEU A 108 9.41 -6.69 0.58
CA LEU A 108 8.31 -5.83 0.15
C LEU A 108 8.22 -4.56 1.02
N LEU A 109 8.37 -4.69 2.34
CA LEU A 109 8.39 -3.54 3.24
C LEU A 109 9.53 -2.57 2.87
N LYS A 110 10.74 -3.09 2.57
CA LYS A 110 11.87 -2.27 2.10
C LYS A 110 11.58 -1.53 0.79
N LEU A 111 10.85 -2.19 -0.12
CA LEU A 111 10.48 -1.61 -1.40
C LEU A 111 9.45 -0.48 -1.22
N ILE A 112 8.42 -0.71 -0.41
CA ILE A 112 7.32 0.24 -0.19
C ILE A 112 7.85 1.45 0.59
N GLU A 113 8.48 1.26 1.74
CA GLU A 113 8.86 2.34 2.64
C GLU A 113 9.73 3.39 1.96
N ARG A 114 10.69 2.96 1.14
CA ARG A 114 11.59 3.87 0.41
C ARG A 114 10.92 4.70 -0.69
N ASN A 115 9.75 4.25 -1.16
CA ASN A 115 9.09 4.80 -2.34
C ASN A 115 7.66 5.26 -2.05
N PHE A 116 7.15 4.99 -0.85
CA PHE A 116 5.84 5.44 -0.41
C PHE A 116 5.91 6.91 0.02
N SER A 117 4.98 7.70 -0.45
CA SER A 117 4.81 9.07 0.03
C SER A 117 3.33 9.42 0.08
N TRP A 118 2.93 10.22 1.06
CA TRP A 118 1.53 10.63 1.19
C TRP A 118 1.00 11.41 -0.04
N PRO A 119 1.75 12.32 -0.67
CA PRO A 119 1.30 12.94 -1.93
C PRO A 119 0.92 11.93 -3.00
N LEU A 120 1.63 10.81 -3.09
CA LEU A 120 1.32 9.71 -4.01
C LEU A 120 -0.04 9.07 -3.71
N VAL A 121 -0.37 8.90 -2.42
CA VAL A 121 -1.68 8.36 -2.00
C VAL A 121 -2.79 9.33 -2.35
N VAL A 122 -2.60 10.63 -2.10
CA VAL A 122 -3.60 11.67 -2.42
C VAL A 122 -3.84 11.74 -3.94
N GLU A 123 -2.78 11.73 -4.75
CA GLU A 123 -2.88 11.69 -6.21
C GLU A 123 -3.70 10.48 -6.67
N TYR A 124 -3.37 9.31 -6.17
CA TYR A 124 -4.05 8.06 -6.50
C TYR A 124 -5.53 8.04 -6.11
N LEU A 125 -5.89 8.54 -4.93
CA LEU A 125 -7.28 8.63 -4.49
C LEU A 125 -8.08 9.62 -5.36
N SER A 126 -7.43 10.66 -5.90
CA SER A 126 -8.07 11.67 -6.76
C SER A 126 -8.37 11.18 -8.17
N GLU A 127 -7.68 10.16 -8.67
CA GLU A 127 -7.85 9.62 -10.03
C GLU A 127 -9.16 8.81 -10.23
N GLY A 128 -9.94 8.59 -9.16
CA GLY A 128 -11.31 8.05 -9.24
C GLY A 128 -11.45 6.57 -9.60
N ASN A 129 -10.36 5.85 -9.83
CA ASN A 129 -10.37 4.44 -10.23
C ASN A 129 -10.36 3.44 -9.05
N GLN A 130 -10.55 3.92 -7.80
CA GLN A 130 -10.27 3.19 -6.56
C GLN A 130 -11.53 2.96 -5.71
N ALA A 131 -12.59 2.44 -6.33
CA ALA A 131 -13.88 2.25 -5.65
C ALA A 131 -13.76 1.49 -4.31
N GLU A 132 -12.90 0.45 -4.24
CA GLU A 132 -12.73 -0.34 -3.02
C GLU A 132 -12.02 0.45 -1.90
N ILE A 133 -10.93 1.15 -2.20
CA ILE A 133 -10.20 1.96 -1.21
C ILE A 133 -11.06 3.13 -0.74
N ASN A 134 -11.78 3.79 -1.65
CA ASN A 134 -12.69 4.86 -1.30
C ASN A 134 -13.81 4.37 -0.38
N ALA A 135 -14.40 3.20 -0.66
CA ALA A 135 -15.42 2.59 0.19
C ALA A 135 -14.88 2.27 1.61
N ILE A 136 -13.65 1.75 1.72
CA ILE A 136 -12.99 1.51 3.01
C ILE A 136 -12.82 2.82 3.78
N LEU A 137 -12.35 3.86 3.10
CA LEU A 137 -12.14 5.18 3.71
C LEU A 137 -13.48 5.81 4.15
N GLU A 138 -14.51 5.75 3.30
CA GLU A 138 -15.87 6.24 3.61
C GLU A 138 -16.46 5.50 4.83
N GLU A 139 -16.31 4.17 4.89
CA GLU A 139 -16.75 3.39 6.04
C GLU A 139 -16.02 3.82 7.30
N LEU A 140 -14.69 3.95 7.27
CA LEU A 140 -13.88 4.41 8.39
C LEU A 140 -14.34 5.80 8.88
N LEU A 141 -14.55 6.75 7.97
CA LEU A 141 -15.02 8.10 8.28
C LEU A 141 -16.47 8.13 8.76
N SER A 142 -17.25 7.08 8.51
CA SER A 142 -18.66 6.98 8.95
C SER A 142 -18.81 6.68 10.44
N TYR A 143 -17.78 6.18 11.10
CA TYR A 143 -17.85 5.86 12.54
C TYR A 143 -18.06 7.11 13.39
N PRO A 144 -18.83 7.02 14.50
CA PRO A 144 -19.14 8.18 15.36
C PRO A 144 -17.90 8.92 15.87
N GLN A 145 -16.80 8.19 16.12
CA GLN A 145 -15.53 8.75 16.58
C GLN A 145 -14.91 9.68 15.52
N MET A 146 -14.93 9.26 14.25
CA MET A 146 -14.40 10.05 13.14
C MET A 146 -15.32 11.20 12.75
N ARG A 147 -16.66 11.03 12.86
CA ARG A 147 -17.64 12.10 12.57
C ARG A 147 -17.60 13.29 13.52
N ARG A 148 -16.94 13.16 14.69
CA ARG A 148 -16.74 14.26 15.64
C ARG A 148 -15.69 15.26 15.16
N LEU A 149 -14.81 14.84 14.27
CA LEU A 149 -13.73 15.61 13.69
C LEU A 149 -14.26 16.33 12.44
N ASP A 150 -13.70 17.48 12.13
CA ASP A 150 -13.87 18.00 10.77
C ASP A 150 -13.12 17.12 9.75
N GLN A 151 -13.49 17.25 8.48
CA GLN A 151 -12.94 16.38 7.44
C GLN A 151 -11.42 16.49 7.32
N ASP A 152 -10.88 17.71 7.44
CA ASP A 152 -9.43 17.95 7.35
C ASP A 152 -8.69 17.37 8.55
N GLU A 153 -9.27 17.47 9.75
CA GLU A 153 -8.70 16.90 10.97
C GLU A 153 -8.70 15.37 10.92
N ALA A 154 -9.80 14.76 10.52
CA ALA A 154 -9.89 13.32 10.34
C ALA A 154 -8.82 12.82 9.36
N PHE A 155 -8.63 13.52 8.25
CA PHE A 155 -7.63 13.19 7.26
C PHE A 155 -6.19 13.34 7.80
N ARG A 156 -5.90 14.40 8.56
CA ARG A 156 -4.58 14.58 9.21
C ARG A 156 -4.27 13.48 10.23
N ILE A 157 -5.27 13.04 11.00
CA ILE A 157 -5.10 11.94 11.96
C ILE A 157 -4.80 10.62 11.21
N LEU A 158 -5.55 10.31 10.17
CA LEU A 158 -5.30 9.11 9.36
C LEU A 158 -3.90 9.15 8.73
N TYR A 159 -3.49 10.28 8.20
CA TYR A 159 -2.14 10.50 7.70
C TYR A 159 -1.08 10.18 8.77
N MET A 160 -1.21 10.78 9.96
CA MET A 160 -0.24 10.56 11.04
C MET A 160 -0.20 9.08 11.48
N ILE A 161 -1.35 8.39 11.51
CA ILE A 161 -1.40 6.95 11.83
C ILE A 161 -0.66 6.13 10.77
N VAL A 162 -0.88 6.40 9.49
CA VAL A 162 -0.22 5.69 8.39
C VAL A 162 1.29 5.88 8.44
N GLU A 163 1.76 7.13 8.60
CA GLU A 163 3.20 7.44 8.71
C GLU A 163 3.83 6.82 9.96
N LEU A 164 3.14 6.90 11.10
CA LEU A 164 3.61 6.28 12.35
C LEU A 164 3.75 4.76 12.20
N VAL A 165 2.71 4.08 11.70
CA VAL A 165 2.71 2.62 11.53
C VAL A 165 3.77 2.21 10.52
N GLY A 166 3.85 2.88 9.38
CA GLY A 166 4.84 2.59 8.32
C GLY A 166 6.28 2.73 8.82
N SER A 167 6.60 3.86 9.44
CA SER A 167 7.94 4.13 9.99
C SER A 167 8.33 3.16 11.11
N VAL A 168 7.40 2.87 12.04
CA VAL A 168 7.65 1.90 13.12
C VAL A 168 7.82 0.49 12.56
N CYS A 169 7.03 0.08 11.56
CA CYS A 169 7.21 -1.21 10.90
C CYS A 169 8.61 -1.33 10.29
N TYR A 170 9.04 -0.32 9.54
CA TYR A 170 10.36 -0.36 8.89
C TYR A 170 11.48 -0.46 9.92
N SER A 171 11.54 0.49 10.86
CA SER A 171 12.59 0.53 11.87
C SER A 171 12.66 -0.76 12.70
N SER A 172 11.51 -1.30 13.09
CA SER A 172 11.46 -2.45 14.01
C SER A 172 11.53 -3.81 13.32
N ILE A 173 11.09 -3.93 12.07
CA ILE A 173 11.11 -5.21 11.32
C ILE A 173 12.41 -5.36 10.52
N ILE A 174 12.92 -4.25 9.97
CA ILE A 174 14.10 -4.27 9.10
C ILE A 174 15.37 -3.95 9.87
N GLU A 175 15.37 -2.88 10.68
CA GLU A 175 16.54 -2.40 11.39
C GLU A 175 16.63 -2.95 12.82
N GLU A 176 15.53 -3.50 13.34
CA GLU A 176 15.37 -3.99 14.71
C GLU A 176 15.67 -2.90 15.77
N GLN A 177 15.38 -1.64 15.43
CA GLN A 177 15.63 -0.45 16.24
C GLN A 177 14.32 0.30 16.54
N PRO A 178 14.14 0.87 17.76
CA PRO A 178 14.95 0.66 18.96
C PRO A 178 14.70 -0.69 19.61
N ALA A 179 13.71 -1.46 19.12
CA ALA A 179 13.34 -2.80 19.57
C ALA A 179 12.58 -3.54 18.46
N SER A 180 12.37 -4.85 18.62
CA SER A 180 11.54 -5.62 17.71
C SER A 180 10.10 -5.10 17.67
N ILE A 181 9.41 -5.29 16.53
CA ILE A 181 8.02 -4.83 16.36
C ILE A 181 7.09 -5.43 17.43
N ASP A 182 7.28 -6.67 17.82
CA ASP A 182 6.47 -7.32 18.85
C ASP A 182 6.60 -6.63 20.23
N HIS A 183 7.74 -6.04 20.52
CA HIS A 183 7.97 -5.22 21.73
C HIS A 183 7.29 -3.84 21.61
N LEU A 184 7.25 -3.28 20.40
CA LEU A 184 6.68 -1.94 20.18
C LEU A 184 5.16 -1.94 19.96
N LYS A 185 4.57 -3.04 19.50
CA LYS A 185 3.12 -3.16 19.25
C LYS A 185 2.24 -2.60 20.39
N PRO A 186 2.46 -2.95 21.68
CA PRO A 186 1.58 -2.45 22.75
C PRO A 186 1.61 -0.92 22.89
N THR A 187 2.79 -0.32 22.65
CA THR A 187 2.94 1.14 22.72
C THR A 187 2.35 1.80 21.46
N LEU A 188 2.59 1.23 20.28
CA LEU A 188 2.03 1.70 19.02
C LEU A 188 0.49 1.73 19.07
N TYR A 189 -0.14 0.65 19.51
CA TYR A 189 -1.60 0.56 19.62
C TYR A 189 -2.16 1.59 20.59
N ARG A 190 -1.54 1.78 21.73
CA ARG A 190 -1.94 2.83 22.68
C ARG A 190 -1.80 4.25 22.10
N MET A 191 -0.81 4.51 21.22
CA MET A 191 -0.70 5.81 20.56
C MET A 191 -1.80 5.98 19.50
N VAL A 192 -2.07 4.95 18.69
CA VAL A 192 -3.19 4.97 17.74
C VAL A 192 -4.53 5.19 18.44
N GLU A 193 -4.78 4.50 19.55
CA GLU A 193 -5.98 4.72 20.38
C GLU A 193 -6.12 6.18 20.79
N LYS A 194 -5.04 6.81 21.30
CA LYS A 194 -5.05 8.23 21.71
C LYS A 194 -5.26 9.22 20.57
N MET A 195 -4.89 8.84 19.33
CA MET A 195 -5.14 9.66 18.16
C MET A 195 -6.60 9.61 17.71
N LEU A 196 -7.29 8.50 17.98
CA LEU A 196 -8.65 8.24 17.51
C LEU A 196 -9.74 8.57 18.57
N MET A 197 -9.36 8.78 19.82
CA MET A 197 -10.27 9.08 20.94
C MET A 197 -10.25 10.54 21.33
#